data_c46fadb24dbc8e22b38fd70b6a480c33
#
_entry.id   c46fadb24dbc8e22b38fd70b6a480c33
#
_cell.length_a   1.000
_cell.length_b   1.000
_cell.length_c   1.000
_cell.angle_alpha   90.00
_cell.angle_beta   90.00
_cell.angle_gamma   90.00
#
_symmetry.space_group_name_H-M   'P 1'
#
loop_
_entity.id
_entity.type
_entity.pdbx_description
1 polymer ?
#
loop_
_entity_poly.entity_id
_entity_poly.type
_entity_poly.pdbx_seq_one_letter_code
_entity_poly.pdbx_strand_id
1 'polypeptide(L)'
;MYKRQAPIVSIKSVKNIDEAIHHINKYGTMHTDCIITKNKKTAKKFLMGVKSSIAMHNTSTQFADGGEFGFGGEVGISTNVLPPRGPVGLGQLISYKYQVTSNGKIRK
;
A
#
# COMPACT_ATOMS: atom_id res chain seq x y z
N MET A 1 -7.74 -17.72 -12.55
CA MET A 1 -7.25 -16.36 -12.30
C MET A 1 -7.66 -15.33 -13.36
N TYR A 2 -8.16 -15.71 -14.51
CA TYR A 2 -8.50 -14.79 -15.63
C TYR A 2 -9.92 -14.24 -15.62
N LYS A 3 -10.75 -14.55 -14.63
CA LYS A 3 -12.19 -14.20 -14.60
C LYS A 3 -12.50 -12.69 -14.48
N ARG A 4 -11.46 -11.85 -14.24
CA ARG A 4 -11.62 -10.39 -14.13
C ARG A 4 -10.78 -9.60 -15.15
N GLN A 5 -10.18 -10.29 -16.11
CA GLN A 5 -9.36 -9.67 -17.16
C GLN A 5 -10.19 -9.52 -18.43
N ALA A 6 -10.77 -8.34 -18.60
CA ALA A 6 -11.47 -7.93 -19.81
C ALA A 6 -11.36 -6.40 -19.92
N PRO A 7 -11.56 -5.80 -21.11
CA PRO A 7 -11.60 -4.35 -21.28
C PRO A 7 -12.90 -3.78 -20.71
N ILE A 8 -13.13 -4.01 -19.40
CA ILE A 8 -14.33 -3.61 -18.68
C ILE A 8 -13.89 -2.79 -17.46
N VAL A 9 -14.52 -1.64 -17.25
CA VAL A 9 -14.36 -0.81 -16.06
C VAL A 9 -15.67 -0.69 -15.30
N SER A 10 -15.63 -0.84 -13.99
CA SER A 10 -16.78 -0.59 -13.11
C SER A 10 -16.74 0.86 -12.64
N ILE A 11 -17.87 1.56 -12.73
CA ILE A 11 -18.00 2.95 -12.33
C ILE A 11 -19.08 3.05 -11.27
N LYS A 12 -18.79 3.78 -10.19
CA LYS A 12 -19.74 4.12 -9.13
C LYS A 12 -19.64 5.59 -8.78
N SER A 13 -20.77 6.29 -8.80
CA SER A 13 -20.87 7.65 -8.25
C SER A 13 -21.01 7.59 -6.74
N VAL A 14 -20.37 8.51 -6.05
CA VAL A 14 -20.40 8.66 -4.59
C VAL A 14 -20.68 10.11 -4.20
N LYS A 15 -21.28 10.33 -3.04
CA LYS A 15 -21.71 11.68 -2.60
C LYS A 15 -20.55 12.55 -2.13
N ASN A 16 -19.53 11.94 -1.54
CA ASN A 16 -18.42 12.65 -0.92
C ASN A 16 -17.20 11.72 -0.72
N ILE A 17 -16.12 12.29 -0.23
CA ILE A 17 -14.86 11.57 -0.01
C ILE A 17 -14.98 10.46 1.05
N ASP A 18 -15.85 10.61 2.05
CA ASP A 18 -16.02 9.60 3.10
C ASP A 18 -16.69 8.35 2.55
N GLU A 19 -17.69 8.53 1.71
CA GLU A 19 -18.33 7.41 1.01
C GLU A 19 -17.34 6.71 0.05
N ALA A 20 -16.49 7.49 -0.65
CA ALA A 20 -15.46 6.92 -1.52
C ALA A 20 -14.48 6.04 -0.72
N ILE A 21 -13.92 6.57 0.37
CA ILE A 21 -12.98 5.86 1.25
C ILE A 21 -13.66 4.60 1.84
N HIS A 22 -14.90 4.73 2.33
CA HIS A 22 -15.63 3.58 2.84
C HIS A 22 -15.83 2.50 1.79
N HIS A 23 -16.20 2.89 0.56
CA HIS A 23 -16.39 1.96 -0.55
C HIS A 23 -15.09 1.23 -0.91
N ILE A 24 -13.98 1.97 -1.04
CA ILE A 24 -12.66 1.39 -1.34
C ILE A 24 -12.24 0.41 -0.24
N ASN A 25 -12.36 0.81 1.03
CA ASN A 25 -11.96 -0.03 2.16
C ASN A 25 -12.83 -1.29 2.31
N LYS A 26 -14.07 -1.27 1.79
CA LYS A 26 -14.99 -2.42 1.84
C LYS A 26 -14.80 -3.37 0.66
N TYR A 27 -14.57 -2.85 -0.53
CA TYR A 27 -14.60 -3.63 -1.78
C TYR A 27 -13.27 -3.66 -2.53
N GLY A 28 -12.32 -2.81 -2.16
CA GLY A 28 -11.00 -2.74 -2.77
C GLY A 28 -10.13 -3.95 -2.48
N THR A 29 -9.07 -4.08 -3.26
CA THR A 29 -8.09 -5.19 -3.14
C THR A 29 -7.03 -4.94 -2.08
N MET A 30 -7.00 -3.76 -1.46
CA MET A 30 -5.95 -3.28 -0.56
C MET A 30 -4.57 -3.12 -1.24
N HIS A 31 -4.54 -3.12 -2.56
CA HIS A 31 -3.30 -3.00 -3.34
C HIS A 31 -2.91 -1.52 -3.52
N THR A 32 -3.51 -0.85 -4.48
CA THR A 32 -3.16 0.53 -4.86
C THR A 32 -4.42 1.30 -5.21
N ASP A 33 -4.57 2.47 -4.61
CA ASP A 33 -5.66 3.38 -4.90
C ASP A 33 -5.16 4.80 -5.07
N CYS A 34 -5.74 5.54 -6.02
CA CYS A 34 -5.35 6.91 -6.35
C CYS A 34 -6.53 7.85 -6.31
N ILE A 35 -6.31 9.07 -5.83
CA ILE A 35 -7.25 10.17 -5.95
C ILE A 35 -6.72 11.23 -6.92
N ILE A 36 -7.59 11.73 -7.79
CA ILE A 36 -7.33 12.88 -8.66
C ILE A 36 -8.12 14.08 -8.12
N THR A 37 -7.41 15.06 -7.58
CA THR A 37 -8.03 16.26 -7.01
C THR A 37 -7.04 17.41 -6.89
N LYS A 38 -7.53 18.66 -7.05
CA LYS A 38 -6.77 19.86 -6.72
C LYS A 38 -6.90 20.25 -5.24
N ASN A 39 -7.86 19.69 -4.51
CA ASN A 39 -8.12 20.02 -3.12
C ASN A 39 -7.17 19.25 -2.20
N LYS A 40 -6.19 19.94 -1.63
CA LYS A 40 -5.17 19.35 -0.73
C LYS A 40 -5.76 18.70 0.53
N LYS A 41 -6.84 19.27 1.09
CA LYS A 41 -7.51 18.68 2.28
C LYS A 41 -8.16 17.35 1.94
N THR A 42 -8.86 17.30 0.80
CA THR A 42 -9.47 16.07 0.29
C THR A 42 -8.41 15.02 -0.04
N ALA A 43 -7.31 15.41 -0.70
CA ALA A 43 -6.19 14.51 -0.97
C ALA A 43 -5.61 13.91 0.30
N LYS A 44 -5.29 14.75 1.30
CA LYS A 44 -4.78 14.29 2.60
C LYS A 44 -5.73 13.32 3.29
N LYS A 45 -7.04 13.64 3.30
CA LYS A 45 -8.06 12.78 3.89
C LYS A 45 -8.12 11.41 3.21
N PHE A 46 -8.03 11.39 1.87
CA PHE A 46 -7.97 10.15 1.09
C PHE A 46 -6.74 9.31 1.45
N LEU A 47 -5.55 9.90 1.35
CA LEU A 47 -4.28 9.21 1.61
C LEU A 47 -4.20 8.59 3.02
N MET A 48 -4.82 9.23 4.00
CA MET A 48 -4.89 8.72 5.38
C MET A 48 -6.05 7.74 5.60
N GLY A 49 -7.11 7.83 4.81
CA GLY A 49 -8.35 7.09 5.05
C GLY A 49 -8.42 5.75 4.34
N VAL A 50 -7.75 5.57 3.20
CA VAL A 50 -7.71 4.29 2.50
C VAL A 50 -6.75 3.32 3.18
N LYS A 51 -7.13 2.04 3.22
CA LYS A 51 -6.33 0.97 3.84
C LYS A 51 -5.37 0.30 2.88
N SER A 52 -5.37 0.71 1.61
CA SER A 52 -4.52 0.16 0.56
C SER A 52 -3.04 0.30 0.91
N SER A 53 -2.25 -0.66 0.46
CA SER A 53 -0.81 -0.68 0.71
C SER A 53 -0.11 0.53 0.09
N ILE A 54 -0.63 1.00 -1.03
CA ILE A 54 -0.13 2.17 -1.75
C ILE A 54 -1.30 3.12 -1.98
N ALA A 55 -1.23 4.31 -1.40
CA ALA A 55 -2.20 5.39 -1.60
C ALA A 55 -1.54 6.54 -2.37
N MET A 56 -2.15 6.98 -3.45
CA MET A 56 -1.58 7.94 -4.39
C MET A 56 -2.46 9.17 -4.59
N HIS A 57 -1.85 10.26 -5.01
CA HIS A 57 -2.53 11.49 -5.34
C HIS A 57 -2.00 12.09 -6.64
N ASN A 58 -2.89 12.31 -7.61
CA ASN A 58 -2.59 12.94 -8.91
C ASN A 58 -1.47 12.25 -9.69
N THR A 59 -1.39 10.95 -9.63
CA THR A 59 -0.40 10.17 -10.39
C THR A 59 -1.02 8.90 -10.94
N SER A 60 -0.36 8.27 -11.88
CA SER A 60 -0.76 6.96 -12.38
C SER A 60 -0.50 5.87 -11.33
N THR A 61 -1.41 4.93 -11.20
CA THR A 61 -1.21 3.74 -10.36
C THR A 61 -0.08 2.83 -10.87
N GLN A 62 0.40 3.03 -12.09
CA GLN A 62 1.58 2.35 -12.64
C GLN A 62 2.88 2.67 -11.89
N PHE A 63 2.94 3.80 -11.17
CA PHE A 63 4.06 4.08 -10.26
C PHE A 63 4.10 3.21 -9.02
N ALA A 64 3.12 2.33 -8.83
CA ALA A 64 3.15 1.30 -7.78
C ALA A 64 4.10 0.17 -8.16
N ASP A 65 5.39 0.42 -8.11
CA ASP A 65 6.48 -0.46 -8.52
C ASP A 65 7.68 -0.30 -7.57
N GLY A 66 8.29 -1.41 -7.20
CA GLY A 66 9.48 -1.43 -6.35
C GLY A 66 10.69 -0.73 -6.99
N GLY A 67 10.82 -0.74 -8.31
CA GLY A 67 11.82 0.01 -9.04
C GLY A 67 11.63 1.51 -8.90
N GLU A 68 10.41 2.00 -9.10
CA GLU A 68 10.03 3.40 -8.93
C GLU A 68 10.21 3.90 -7.48
N PHE A 69 10.03 3.01 -6.50
CA PHE A 69 10.25 3.30 -5.08
C PHE A 69 11.72 3.19 -4.63
N GLY A 70 12.62 2.84 -5.55
CA GLY A 70 14.05 2.75 -5.26
C GLY A 70 14.47 1.46 -4.55
N PHE A 71 13.66 0.42 -4.58
CA PHE A 71 13.98 -0.89 -3.96
C PHE A 71 14.80 -1.80 -4.87
N GLY A 72 15.16 -1.33 -6.07
CA GLY A 72 15.93 -2.06 -7.08
C GLY A 72 15.07 -3.00 -7.90
N GLY A 73 14.63 -4.10 -7.32
CA GLY A 73 13.70 -5.05 -7.93
C GLY A 73 12.46 -5.25 -7.10
N GLU A 74 11.43 -5.84 -7.70
CA GLU A 74 10.20 -6.22 -7.03
C GLU A 74 9.95 -7.71 -7.24
N VAL A 75 9.83 -8.45 -6.13
CA VAL A 75 9.44 -9.86 -6.14
C VAL A 75 7.90 -9.98 -6.18
N GLY A 76 7.23 -8.99 -5.66
CA GLY A 76 5.78 -8.89 -5.63
C GLY A 76 5.30 -7.69 -4.83
N ILE A 77 3.97 -7.59 -4.66
CA ILE A 77 3.33 -6.56 -3.83
C ILE A 77 2.48 -7.23 -2.76
N SER A 78 2.71 -6.87 -1.51
CA SER A 78 1.94 -7.34 -0.37
C SER A 78 0.80 -6.37 -0.04
N THR A 79 -0.41 -6.89 0.09
CA THR A 79 -1.59 -6.15 0.54
C THR A 79 -1.84 -6.31 2.05
N ASN A 80 -0.91 -6.93 2.77
CA ASN A 80 -0.99 -7.10 4.22
C ASN A 80 -1.00 -5.75 4.95
N VAL A 81 -1.58 -5.73 6.13
CA VAL A 81 -1.52 -4.57 7.04
C VAL A 81 -0.18 -4.54 7.78
N LEU A 82 0.33 -5.71 8.14
CA LEU A 82 1.64 -5.88 8.78
C LEU A 82 2.74 -6.09 7.72
N PRO A 83 4.01 -5.76 8.01
CA PRO A 83 5.12 -5.99 7.11
C PRO A 83 5.28 -7.46 6.68
N PRO A 84 5.76 -7.71 5.44
CA PRO A 84 5.99 -6.70 4.42
C PRO A 84 4.69 -6.13 3.86
N ARG A 85 4.69 -4.84 3.49
CA ARG A 85 3.54 -4.13 2.95
C ARG A 85 3.94 -3.27 1.76
N GLY A 86 3.12 -3.26 0.70
CA GLY A 86 3.44 -2.60 -0.56
C GLY A 86 4.45 -3.41 -1.37
N PRO A 87 5.29 -2.77 -2.19
CA PRO A 87 6.31 -3.45 -2.98
C PRO A 87 7.29 -4.23 -2.09
N VAL A 88 7.55 -5.48 -2.47
CA VAL A 88 8.44 -6.41 -1.76
C VAL A 88 9.70 -6.59 -2.59
N GLY A 89 10.80 -6.00 -2.16
CA GLY A 89 12.13 -6.15 -2.74
C GLY A 89 13.06 -6.96 -1.81
N LEU A 90 14.36 -6.93 -2.09
CA LEU A 90 15.35 -7.68 -1.30
C LEU A 90 15.33 -7.32 0.18
N GLY A 91 15.20 -6.05 0.51
CA GLY A 91 15.19 -5.58 1.89
C GLY A 91 14.04 -6.13 2.74
N GLN A 92 12.90 -6.47 2.12
CA GLN A 92 11.74 -7.03 2.79
C GLN A 92 11.80 -8.56 2.93
N LEU A 93 12.72 -9.21 2.21
CA LEU A 93 12.90 -10.66 2.23
C LEU A 93 13.93 -11.13 3.26
N ILE A 94 14.64 -10.21 3.90
CA ILE A 94 15.62 -10.52 4.93
C ILE A 94 15.01 -10.38 6.34
N SER A 95 15.62 -11.09 7.28
CA SER A 95 15.28 -11.03 8.69
C SER A 95 16.57 -10.83 9.50
N TYR A 96 16.44 -10.48 10.74
CA TYR A 96 17.57 -10.28 11.64
C TYR A 96 17.37 -11.05 12.94
N LYS A 97 18.48 -11.34 13.62
CA LYS A 97 18.49 -11.86 14.99
C LYS A 97 19.36 -11.01 15.88
N TYR A 98 18.97 -10.88 17.12
CA TYR A 98 19.83 -10.27 18.14
C TYR A 98 20.83 -11.29 18.67
N GLN A 99 22.10 -10.89 18.78
CA GLN A 99 23.14 -11.65 19.46
C GLN A 99 23.59 -10.83 20.67
N VAL A 100 23.37 -11.37 21.85
CA VAL A 100 23.72 -10.71 23.11
C VAL A 100 24.78 -11.54 23.81
N THR A 101 25.91 -10.94 24.09
CA THR A 101 27.01 -11.56 24.82
C THR A 101 27.34 -10.75 26.06
N SER A 102 27.69 -11.41 27.13
CA SER A 102 28.18 -10.76 28.35
C SER A 102 29.17 -11.67 29.09
N ASN A 103 29.92 -11.10 30.02
CA ASN A 103 30.80 -11.82 30.97
C ASN A 103 30.06 -12.16 32.27
N GLY A 104 28.82 -12.70 32.15
CA GLY A 104 28.04 -13.08 33.33
C GLY A 104 27.26 -11.96 34.02
N LYS A 105 26.95 -10.86 33.29
CA LYS A 105 26.09 -9.79 33.85
C LYS A 105 24.68 -10.30 34.05
N ILE A 106 24.13 -10.04 35.22
CA ILE A 106 22.71 -10.29 35.53
C ILE A 106 21.88 -9.03 35.40
N ARG A 107 20.61 -9.20 35.06
CA ARG A 107 19.64 -8.10 35.10
C ARG A 107 19.29 -7.79 36.56
N LYS A 108 19.48 -6.53 36.99
CA LYS A 108 18.96 -6.03 38.27
C LYS A 108 17.49 -5.65 38.16
#